data_40179408200f83266c72b6630beb7560
#
_entry.id   40179408200f83266c72b6630beb7560
#
_cell.length_a   1.000
_cell.length_b   1.000
_cell.length_c   1.000
_cell.angle_alpha   90.00
_cell.angle_beta   90.00
_cell.angle_gamma   90.00
#
_symmetry.space_group_name_H-M   'P 1'
#
loop_
_entity.id
_entity.type
_entity.pdbx_description
1 polymer ?
#
loop_
_entity_poly.entity_id
_entity_poly.type
_entity_poly.pdbx_seq_one_letter_code
_entity_poly.pdbx_strand_id
1 'polypeptide(L)'
;MFFLLSLQIDIKTESNMGAFHAYDIRGVWGKDWDLDTAYKVGYFIPALLKADKVLVGRDCRVSSDEIHDAVVKGITDAGADVYDIGLSSTPMVYFGTANYGFDASVQITASHNPAEYNGMKVSTTDAQAVGYDAGLGQVKAWIDEGRPTPVSAVRGQVYRKEILADYLAFMRKFVKDLGDLTVAMDLSNGMANLFAKEIFGTDDNIHYLFDTLDGRFPNHEPNPLIEKNCYPLEEKVREVKADVGVIYDGDADRVMFVDEQGRFISPDLMIALMGRYFVGERGLKGKVLQDIRSSKAVGEYLTPMGCEMQTWKVGRAFAAKKLREIDGVWGGELAGHYYFRDFFYSDSGLLASIIILNIVAALKREGKKLSEAVAGIVRYENSGEINYRVEDKQGAMDAVKAHFTAQETPSAFMDFDGYRVEFPDWWFNIRPSNTEPYLRFLCEATTRERLQEKIAEVDSLLSERFGAKR
;
A
#
# COMPACT_ATOMS: atom_id res chain seq x y z
N MET A 1 5.11 -18.77 -43.80
CA MET A 1 6.36 -18.10 -43.37
C MET A 1 5.99 -16.85 -42.63
N PHE A 2 5.63 -17.00 -41.35
CA PHE A 2 5.27 -15.89 -40.46
C PHE A 2 6.40 -15.66 -39.48
N PHE A 3 7.01 -14.49 -39.54
CA PHE A 3 8.04 -14.04 -38.61
C PHE A 3 7.41 -13.74 -37.24
N LEU A 4 7.74 -14.52 -36.22
CA LEU A 4 7.55 -14.19 -34.83
C LEU A 4 8.63 -13.17 -34.44
N LEU A 5 8.27 -11.90 -34.29
CA LEU A 5 9.09 -10.93 -33.59
C LEU A 5 8.97 -11.22 -32.08
N SER A 6 9.99 -11.83 -31.51
CA SER A 6 10.20 -11.88 -30.07
C SER A 6 10.59 -10.48 -29.59
N LEU A 7 9.69 -9.79 -28.90
CA LEU A 7 10.05 -8.63 -28.09
C LEU A 7 10.91 -9.14 -26.91
N GLN A 8 12.23 -9.09 -27.07
CA GLN A 8 13.16 -9.10 -25.95
C GLN A 8 12.95 -7.80 -25.17
N ILE A 9 12.29 -7.88 -24.02
CA ILE A 9 12.32 -6.84 -23.01
C ILE A 9 13.72 -6.92 -22.40
N ASP A 10 14.60 -6.02 -22.80
CA ASP A 10 15.88 -5.80 -22.14
C ASP A 10 15.62 -5.45 -20.67
N ILE A 11 15.90 -6.40 -19.78
CA ILE A 11 16.02 -6.14 -18.34
C ILE A 11 17.30 -5.32 -18.18
N LYS A 12 17.19 -4.00 -18.35
CA LYS A 12 18.24 -3.07 -17.96
C LYS A 12 18.41 -3.14 -16.46
N THR A 13 19.58 -3.53 -16.06
CA THR A 13 20.13 -3.58 -14.71
C THR A 13 19.72 -2.36 -13.87
N GLU A 14 19.12 -2.61 -12.70
CA GLU A 14 18.64 -1.65 -11.70
C GLU A 14 19.72 -0.70 -11.12
N SER A 15 20.95 -0.69 -11.62
CA SER A 15 22.08 0.00 -11.00
C SER A 15 22.14 1.51 -11.22
N ASN A 16 21.13 2.17 -11.81
CA ASN A 16 21.17 3.61 -12.07
C ASN A 16 19.82 4.35 -11.97
N MET A 17 18.86 3.85 -11.20
CA MET A 17 17.55 4.52 -11.06
C MET A 17 17.54 5.66 -10.03
N GLY A 18 18.53 5.74 -9.13
CA GLY A 18 18.53 6.73 -8.05
C GLY A 18 17.27 6.62 -7.18
N ALA A 19 16.64 7.75 -6.89
CA ALA A 19 15.39 7.78 -6.13
C ALA A 19 14.12 7.41 -6.92
N PHE A 20 14.20 7.18 -8.24
CA PHE A 20 13.03 6.84 -9.06
C PHE A 20 12.76 5.34 -9.03
N HIS A 21 11.65 4.92 -8.42
CA HIS A 21 11.22 3.53 -8.29
C HIS A 21 9.99 3.23 -9.15
N ALA A 22 9.57 1.97 -9.17
CA ALA A 22 8.45 1.51 -10.02
C ALA A 22 7.15 2.29 -9.76
N TYR A 23 6.91 2.75 -8.54
CA TYR A 23 5.61 3.34 -8.12
C TYR A 23 5.68 4.82 -7.78
N ASP A 24 6.85 5.32 -7.37
CA ASP A 24 7.04 6.66 -6.82
C ASP A 24 8.51 7.09 -6.90
N ILE A 25 8.81 8.29 -6.39
CA ILE A 25 10.16 8.76 -6.12
C ILE A 25 10.38 8.58 -4.62
N ARG A 26 11.50 7.92 -4.23
CA ARG A 26 11.80 7.64 -2.84
C ARG A 26 13.30 7.37 -2.64
N GLY A 27 13.89 7.96 -1.62
CA GLY A 27 15.30 7.72 -1.30
C GLY A 27 15.71 8.44 -0.03
N VAL A 28 16.95 8.17 0.41
CA VAL A 28 17.57 8.88 1.53
C VAL A 28 17.81 10.33 1.11
N TRP A 29 17.17 11.25 1.83
CA TRP A 29 17.25 12.67 1.52
C TRP A 29 18.69 13.21 1.65
N GLY A 30 19.11 13.99 0.66
CA GLY A 30 20.46 14.55 0.58
C GLY A 30 21.56 13.56 0.17
N LYS A 31 21.21 12.29 -0.07
CA LYS A 31 22.13 11.25 -0.54
C LYS A 31 21.72 10.70 -1.90
N ASP A 32 20.49 10.23 -2.03
CA ASP A 32 20.00 9.61 -3.26
C ASP A 32 19.35 10.64 -4.20
N TRP A 33 18.89 11.76 -3.66
CA TRP A 33 18.30 12.90 -4.36
C TRP A 33 18.34 14.16 -3.50
N ASP A 34 18.09 15.32 -4.12
CA ASP A 34 18.31 16.66 -3.55
C ASP A 34 17.25 17.68 -3.99
N LEU A 35 17.43 18.95 -3.55
CA LEU A 35 16.53 20.07 -3.89
C LEU A 35 16.48 20.36 -5.39
N ASP A 36 17.58 20.18 -6.12
CA ASP A 36 17.61 20.38 -7.58
C ASP A 36 16.74 19.33 -8.28
N THR A 37 16.85 18.09 -7.84
CA THR A 37 16.01 16.99 -8.32
C THR A 37 14.52 17.26 -7.98
N ALA A 38 14.21 17.68 -6.75
CA ALA A 38 12.86 18.01 -6.33
C ALA A 38 12.25 19.14 -7.19
N TYR A 39 13.01 20.22 -7.40
CA TYR A 39 12.63 21.33 -8.29
C TYR A 39 12.35 20.86 -9.72
N LYS A 40 13.25 20.06 -10.29
CA LYS A 40 13.10 19.56 -11.67
C LYS A 40 11.90 18.60 -11.82
N VAL A 41 11.66 17.75 -10.83
CA VAL A 41 10.44 16.92 -10.82
C VAL A 41 9.21 17.82 -10.85
N GLY A 42 9.11 18.81 -9.95
CA GLY A 42 8.03 19.78 -9.95
C GLY A 42 7.88 20.50 -11.29
N TYR A 43 9.00 20.92 -11.89
CA TYR A 43 9.01 21.63 -13.17
C TYR A 43 8.50 20.80 -14.35
N PHE A 44 8.80 19.49 -14.38
CA PHE A 44 8.43 18.63 -15.51
C PHE A 44 7.04 17.99 -15.37
N ILE A 45 6.45 17.91 -14.16
CA ILE A 45 5.11 17.34 -13.95
C ILE A 45 4.02 18.03 -14.81
N PRO A 46 3.93 19.38 -14.88
CA PRO A 46 2.95 20.05 -15.72
C PRO A 46 3.04 19.65 -17.20
N ALA A 47 4.26 19.60 -17.73
CA ALA A 47 4.48 19.22 -19.12
C ALA A 47 4.17 17.74 -19.38
N LEU A 48 4.54 16.85 -18.45
CA LEU A 48 4.28 15.41 -18.53
C LEU A 48 2.78 15.11 -18.56
N LEU A 49 2.02 15.73 -17.64
CA LEU A 49 0.62 15.41 -17.41
C LEU A 49 -0.35 16.40 -18.09
N LYS A 50 0.17 17.42 -18.80
CA LYS A 50 -0.61 18.52 -19.39
C LYS A 50 -1.48 19.20 -18.34
N ALA A 51 -0.88 19.48 -17.19
CA ALA A 51 -1.57 20.00 -16.01
C ALA A 51 -1.40 21.50 -15.89
N ASP A 52 -2.52 22.23 -15.82
CA ASP A 52 -2.55 23.66 -15.52
C ASP A 52 -2.75 23.91 -14.00
N LYS A 53 -3.34 22.95 -13.30
CA LYS A 53 -3.66 23.02 -11.86
C LYS A 53 -3.15 21.78 -11.13
N VAL A 54 -2.18 21.98 -10.24
CA VAL A 54 -1.54 20.91 -9.48
C VAL A 54 -1.85 21.05 -8.00
N LEU A 55 -2.43 20.02 -7.40
CA LEU A 55 -2.62 19.93 -5.96
C LEU A 55 -1.31 19.44 -5.30
N VAL A 56 -0.84 20.12 -4.26
CA VAL A 56 0.40 19.74 -3.56
C VAL A 56 0.13 19.62 -2.06
N GLY A 57 0.56 18.50 -1.50
CA GLY A 57 0.52 18.22 -0.08
C GLY A 57 1.82 17.61 0.42
N ARG A 58 2.02 17.59 1.74
CA ARG A 58 3.20 16.99 2.34
C ARG A 58 2.90 16.30 3.67
N ASP A 59 3.71 15.31 4.02
CA ASP A 59 3.70 14.71 5.34
C ASP A 59 4.49 15.55 6.38
N CYS A 60 4.61 15.01 7.60
CA CYS A 60 5.26 15.68 8.72
C CYS A 60 6.78 15.46 8.79
N ARG A 61 7.42 14.77 7.83
CA ARG A 61 8.86 14.52 7.84
C ARG A 61 9.65 15.82 7.89
N VAL A 62 10.79 15.80 8.57
CA VAL A 62 11.63 17.00 8.79
C VAL A 62 12.05 17.69 7.48
N SER A 63 12.30 16.89 6.43
CA SER A 63 12.69 17.42 5.12
C SER A 63 11.51 17.78 4.20
N SER A 64 10.27 17.52 4.60
CA SER A 64 9.11 17.70 3.70
C SER A 64 8.85 19.16 3.35
N ASP A 65 9.13 20.10 4.25
CA ASP A 65 8.93 21.54 3.98
C ASP A 65 9.85 22.06 2.87
N GLU A 66 11.16 21.77 2.94
CA GLU A 66 12.11 22.24 1.92
C GLU A 66 11.89 21.57 0.55
N ILE A 67 11.49 20.30 0.54
CA ILE A 67 11.15 19.59 -0.69
C ILE A 67 9.87 20.18 -1.30
N HIS A 68 8.85 20.45 -0.48
CA HIS A 68 7.60 21.11 -0.88
C HIS A 68 7.90 22.42 -1.58
N ASP A 69 8.71 23.29 -0.98
CA ASP A 69 9.05 24.60 -1.54
C ASP A 69 9.77 24.49 -2.89
N ALA A 70 10.66 23.50 -3.05
CA ALA A 70 11.34 23.25 -4.30
C ALA A 70 10.37 22.75 -5.39
N VAL A 71 9.46 21.82 -5.05
CA VAL A 71 8.44 21.29 -5.97
C VAL A 71 7.48 22.39 -6.40
N VAL A 72 6.95 23.16 -5.46
CA VAL A 72 6.03 24.30 -5.72
C VAL A 72 6.69 25.33 -6.63
N LYS A 73 7.96 25.67 -6.36
CA LYS A 73 8.73 26.55 -7.21
C LYS A 73 8.89 25.99 -8.64
N GLY A 74 9.19 24.69 -8.77
CA GLY A 74 9.31 24.05 -10.07
C GLY A 74 8.04 24.12 -10.88
N ILE A 75 6.91 23.75 -10.27
CA ILE A 75 5.57 23.79 -10.92
C ILE A 75 5.20 25.20 -11.37
N THR A 76 5.40 26.20 -10.51
CA THR A 76 5.06 27.60 -10.83
C THR A 76 5.99 28.19 -11.88
N ASP A 77 7.31 27.89 -11.84
CA ASP A 77 8.25 28.29 -12.89
C ASP A 77 7.94 27.67 -14.25
N ALA A 78 7.32 26.48 -14.27
CA ALA A 78 6.82 25.86 -15.49
C ALA A 78 5.54 26.52 -16.04
N GLY A 79 4.86 27.36 -15.25
CA GLY A 79 3.66 28.11 -15.63
C GLY A 79 2.33 27.52 -15.15
N ALA A 80 2.34 26.43 -14.39
CA ALA A 80 1.15 25.85 -13.81
C ALA A 80 0.84 26.39 -12.40
N ASP A 81 -0.43 26.49 -12.05
CA ASP A 81 -0.90 26.91 -10.75
C ASP A 81 -0.79 25.79 -9.72
N VAL A 82 -0.37 26.14 -8.51
CA VAL A 82 -0.32 25.24 -7.36
C VAL A 82 -1.47 25.52 -6.40
N TYR A 83 -2.14 24.46 -5.99
CA TYR A 83 -3.10 24.48 -4.89
C TYR A 83 -2.48 23.73 -3.70
N ASP A 84 -1.93 24.51 -2.77
CA ASP A 84 -1.23 23.99 -1.59
C ASP A 84 -2.21 23.66 -0.48
N ILE A 85 -2.23 22.38 -0.06
CA ILE A 85 -3.05 21.92 1.07
C ILE A 85 -2.25 21.75 2.36
N GLY A 86 -0.95 22.01 2.33
CA GLY A 86 -0.07 21.90 3.49
C GLY A 86 0.10 20.47 3.99
N LEU A 87 0.08 20.31 5.32
CA LEU A 87 0.15 18.99 5.94
C LEU A 87 -1.08 18.15 5.56
N SER A 88 -0.82 16.96 5.01
CA SER A 88 -1.86 16.07 4.49
C SER A 88 -1.42 14.62 4.51
N SER A 89 -2.36 13.71 4.72
CA SER A 89 -2.15 12.30 4.43
C SER A 89 -2.23 12.06 2.92
N THR A 90 -1.62 10.98 2.47
CA THR A 90 -1.69 10.56 1.06
C THR A 90 -3.15 10.39 0.58
N PRO A 91 -4.07 9.73 1.32
CA PRO A 91 -5.48 9.66 0.94
C PRO A 91 -6.18 11.03 0.86
N MET A 92 -5.79 12.04 1.67
CA MET A 92 -6.34 13.40 1.54
C MET A 92 -5.99 14.02 0.19
N VAL A 93 -4.76 13.79 -0.32
CA VAL A 93 -4.35 14.26 -1.66
C VAL A 93 -5.17 13.56 -2.74
N TYR A 94 -5.41 12.25 -2.61
CA TYR A 94 -6.26 11.53 -3.57
C TYR A 94 -7.69 12.06 -3.60
N PHE A 95 -8.28 12.25 -2.41
CA PHE A 95 -9.58 12.87 -2.26
C PHE A 95 -9.61 14.25 -2.92
N GLY A 96 -8.65 15.12 -2.59
CA GLY A 96 -8.59 16.47 -3.15
C GLY A 96 -8.45 16.46 -4.67
N THR A 97 -7.59 15.59 -5.23
CA THR A 97 -7.38 15.47 -6.67
C THR A 97 -8.67 15.10 -7.40
N ALA A 98 -9.35 14.05 -6.94
CA ALA A 98 -10.55 13.55 -7.60
C ALA A 98 -11.78 14.40 -7.31
N ASN A 99 -12.00 14.81 -6.04
CA ASN A 99 -13.20 15.54 -5.63
C ASN A 99 -13.29 16.96 -6.22
N TYR A 100 -12.15 17.62 -6.44
CA TYR A 100 -12.12 18.99 -6.98
C TYR A 100 -11.68 19.05 -8.46
N GLY A 101 -11.34 17.89 -9.06
CA GLY A 101 -10.99 17.82 -10.49
C GLY A 101 -9.65 18.48 -10.82
N PHE A 102 -8.61 18.27 -10.00
CA PHE A 102 -7.27 18.72 -10.33
C PHE A 102 -6.64 17.85 -11.42
N ASP A 103 -5.85 18.48 -12.30
CA ASP A 103 -5.20 17.80 -13.43
C ASP A 103 -4.09 16.86 -12.97
N ALA A 104 -3.42 17.23 -11.89
CA ALA A 104 -2.34 16.46 -11.27
C ALA A 104 -2.27 16.74 -9.75
N SER A 105 -1.57 15.85 -9.04
CA SER A 105 -1.20 16.10 -7.66
C SER A 105 0.14 15.49 -7.28
N VAL A 106 0.76 16.06 -6.26
CA VAL A 106 2.00 15.59 -5.64
C VAL A 106 1.80 15.52 -4.13
N GLN A 107 2.04 14.35 -3.54
CA GLN A 107 2.22 14.19 -2.11
C GLN A 107 3.69 13.96 -1.80
N ILE A 108 4.28 14.87 -1.03
CA ILE A 108 5.66 14.73 -0.53
C ILE A 108 5.61 13.80 0.68
N THR A 109 6.19 12.62 0.56
CA THR A 109 6.22 11.58 1.59
C THR A 109 7.13 10.42 1.20
N ALA A 110 7.68 9.71 2.17
CA ALA A 110 8.28 8.40 1.98
C ALA A 110 7.44 7.27 2.64
N SER A 111 6.13 7.52 2.90
CA SER A 111 5.20 6.54 3.48
C SER A 111 5.78 5.92 4.77
N HIS A 112 6.05 4.64 4.76
CA HIS A 112 6.49 3.84 5.90
C HIS A 112 8.01 3.77 6.10
N ASN A 113 8.82 4.41 5.24
CA ASN A 113 10.27 4.38 5.37
C ASN A 113 10.76 5.15 6.61
N PRO A 114 11.97 4.84 7.12
CA PRO A 114 12.61 5.57 8.21
C PRO A 114 12.68 7.09 8.01
N ALA A 115 12.96 7.84 9.07
CA ALA A 115 12.87 9.31 9.09
C ALA A 115 13.80 10.03 8.10
N GLU A 116 14.96 9.43 7.77
CA GLU A 116 15.95 9.97 6.83
C GLU A 116 15.52 9.86 5.35
N TYR A 117 14.49 9.07 5.06
CA TYR A 117 13.91 8.96 3.72
C TYR A 117 12.89 10.07 3.46
N ASN A 118 12.80 10.49 2.19
CA ASN A 118 11.65 11.23 1.70
C ASN A 118 11.38 10.86 0.23
N GLY A 119 10.29 11.39 -0.34
CA GLY A 119 9.89 11.03 -1.69
C GLY A 119 8.69 11.83 -2.19
N MET A 120 8.14 11.39 -3.31
CA MET A 120 6.97 11.98 -3.92
C MET A 120 6.08 10.91 -4.55
N LYS A 121 4.80 10.93 -4.20
CA LYS A 121 3.74 10.20 -4.91
C LYS A 121 3.04 11.17 -5.86
N VAL A 122 3.02 10.85 -7.16
CA VAL A 122 2.40 11.68 -8.18
C VAL A 122 1.13 11.01 -8.67
N SER A 123 0.08 11.79 -8.87
CA SER A 123 -1.15 11.33 -9.50
C SER A 123 -1.60 12.29 -10.60
N THR A 124 -2.31 11.77 -11.59
CA THR A 124 -3.04 12.55 -12.59
C THR A 124 -4.52 12.64 -12.19
N THR A 125 -5.39 13.09 -13.08
CA THR A 125 -6.84 13.22 -12.87
C THR A 125 -7.44 11.99 -12.21
N ASP A 126 -8.50 12.16 -11.41
CA ASP A 126 -9.19 11.09 -10.67
C ASP A 126 -8.25 10.30 -9.71
N ALA A 127 -7.19 10.94 -9.23
CA ALA A 127 -6.19 10.35 -8.34
C ALA A 127 -5.48 9.11 -8.92
N GLN A 128 -5.40 8.97 -10.24
CA GLN A 128 -4.70 7.86 -10.88
C GLN A 128 -3.18 8.00 -10.68
N ALA A 129 -2.55 6.97 -10.13
CA ALA A 129 -1.13 6.98 -9.83
C ALA A 129 -0.26 7.06 -11.08
N VAL A 130 0.78 7.90 -11.03
CA VAL A 130 1.81 8.00 -12.06
C VAL A 130 3.08 7.34 -11.53
N GLY A 131 3.32 6.08 -11.92
CA GLY A 131 4.54 5.35 -11.64
C GLY A 131 5.62 5.55 -12.71
N TYR A 132 6.72 4.79 -12.60
CA TYR A 132 7.86 4.88 -13.52
C TYR A 132 7.43 4.72 -14.99
N ASP A 133 6.77 3.61 -15.31
CA ASP A 133 6.30 3.29 -16.67
C ASP A 133 5.14 4.19 -17.14
N ALA A 134 4.46 4.85 -16.21
CA ALA A 134 3.34 5.74 -16.49
C ALA A 134 3.76 7.22 -16.66
N GLY A 135 5.06 7.52 -16.56
CA GLY A 135 5.56 8.87 -16.81
C GLY A 135 6.76 9.31 -15.98
N LEU A 136 6.94 8.84 -14.73
CA LEU A 136 8.09 9.27 -13.92
C LEU A 136 9.44 8.87 -14.55
N GLY A 137 9.50 7.77 -15.31
CA GLY A 137 10.67 7.40 -16.10
C GLY A 137 11.04 8.44 -17.17
N GLN A 138 10.03 9.11 -17.76
CA GLN A 138 10.28 10.21 -18.70
C GLN A 138 10.78 11.46 -17.99
N VAL A 139 10.27 11.77 -16.80
CA VAL A 139 10.80 12.87 -15.96
C VAL A 139 12.26 12.62 -15.62
N LYS A 140 12.58 11.39 -15.19
CA LYS A 140 13.95 10.99 -14.94
C LYS A 140 14.85 11.19 -16.15
N ALA A 141 14.41 10.72 -17.32
CA ALA A 141 15.18 10.89 -18.57
C ALA A 141 15.44 12.36 -18.88
N TRP A 142 14.47 13.25 -18.73
CA TRP A 142 14.65 14.69 -18.92
C TRP A 142 15.65 15.31 -17.94
N ILE A 143 15.67 14.83 -16.70
CA ILE A 143 16.64 15.28 -15.68
C ILE A 143 18.04 14.79 -16.03
N ASP A 144 18.19 13.50 -16.38
CA ASP A 144 19.50 12.89 -16.73
C ASP A 144 20.10 13.50 -18.01
N GLU A 145 19.28 13.89 -18.97
CA GLU A 145 19.68 14.61 -20.20
C GLU A 145 20.08 16.06 -19.93
N GLY A 146 19.89 16.57 -18.71
CA GLY A 146 20.15 17.98 -18.37
C GLY A 146 19.20 18.94 -19.10
N ARG A 147 17.97 18.54 -19.33
CA ARG A 147 16.98 19.35 -20.07
C ARG A 147 16.80 20.71 -19.38
N PRO A 148 16.85 21.83 -20.12
CA PRO A 148 16.71 23.17 -19.55
C PRO A 148 15.33 23.36 -18.88
N THR A 149 15.33 24.15 -17.79
CA THR A 149 14.12 24.53 -17.06
C THR A 149 13.91 26.05 -17.10
N PRO A 150 13.68 26.67 -18.31
CA PRO A 150 13.47 28.10 -18.40
C PRO A 150 12.18 28.49 -17.67
N VAL A 151 12.24 29.60 -16.93
CA VAL A 151 11.07 30.13 -16.26
C VAL A 151 10.06 30.62 -17.29
N SER A 152 8.81 30.19 -17.14
CA SER A 152 7.71 30.63 -18.01
C SER A 152 7.54 32.16 -17.99
N ALA A 153 7.20 32.74 -19.14
CA ALA A 153 6.91 34.16 -19.23
C ALA A 153 5.70 34.55 -18.32
N VAL A 154 4.78 33.65 -18.13
CA VAL A 154 3.69 33.75 -17.16
C VAL A 154 3.88 32.63 -16.15
N ARG A 155 4.34 33.00 -14.95
CA ARG A 155 4.47 32.05 -13.86
C ARG A 155 3.11 31.68 -13.32
N GLY A 156 2.97 30.42 -12.88
CA GLY A 156 1.82 29.96 -12.12
C GLY A 156 1.75 30.65 -10.74
N GLN A 157 0.57 30.63 -10.16
CA GLN A 157 0.31 31.19 -8.84
C GLN A 157 0.19 30.06 -7.79
N VAL A 158 0.39 30.43 -6.51
CA VAL A 158 0.19 29.50 -5.39
C VAL A 158 -1.08 29.93 -4.64
N TYR A 159 -2.02 29.00 -4.53
CA TYR A 159 -3.29 29.19 -3.80
C TYR A 159 -3.33 28.26 -2.60
N ARG A 160 -3.60 28.79 -1.42
CA ARG A 160 -3.91 27.96 -0.26
C ARG A 160 -5.29 27.33 -0.42
N LYS A 161 -5.38 26.01 -0.22
CA LYS A 161 -6.66 25.29 -0.27
C LYS A 161 -6.87 24.43 0.96
N GLU A 162 -7.95 24.70 1.67
CA GLU A 162 -8.35 23.89 2.82
C GLU A 162 -9.25 22.74 2.33
N ILE A 163 -8.89 21.48 2.66
CA ILE A 163 -9.64 20.29 2.24
C ILE A 163 -10.01 19.36 3.41
N LEU A 164 -9.41 19.55 4.60
CA LEU A 164 -9.60 18.65 5.73
C LEU A 164 -11.07 18.51 6.12
N ALA A 165 -11.80 19.61 6.22
CA ALA A 165 -13.22 19.60 6.61
C ALA A 165 -14.07 18.79 5.61
N ASP A 166 -13.86 18.97 4.31
CA ASP A 166 -14.58 18.24 3.27
C ASP A 166 -14.20 16.76 3.25
N TYR A 167 -12.91 16.44 3.46
CA TYR A 167 -12.43 15.06 3.60
C TYR A 167 -13.08 14.37 4.80
N LEU A 168 -13.12 15.02 5.96
CA LEU A 168 -13.77 14.48 7.16
C LEU A 168 -15.29 14.31 6.94
N ALA A 169 -15.93 15.28 6.29
CA ALA A 169 -17.36 15.19 5.95
C ALA A 169 -17.63 14.01 4.99
N PHE A 170 -16.74 13.78 4.04
CA PHE A 170 -16.82 12.60 3.15
C PHE A 170 -16.67 11.29 3.93
N MET A 171 -15.67 11.18 4.80
CA MET A 171 -15.41 9.95 5.58
C MET A 171 -16.52 9.67 6.60
N ARG A 172 -17.11 10.70 7.21
CA ARG A 172 -18.22 10.53 8.15
C ARG A 172 -19.47 9.87 7.57
N LYS A 173 -19.62 9.85 6.23
CA LYS A 173 -20.71 9.11 5.55
C LYS A 173 -20.63 7.60 5.76
N PHE A 174 -19.46 7.07 6.06
CA PHE A 174 -19.20 5.65 6.26
C PHE A 174 -19.18 5.27 7.75
N VAL A 175 -19.07 6.24 8.65
CA VAL A 175 -19.03 5.98 10.09
C VAL A 175 -20.43 5.60 10.57
N LYS A 176 -20.50 4.52 11.36
CA LYS A 176 -21.70 4.09 12.08
C LYS A 176 -21.51 4.25 13.57
N ASP A 177 -22.61 4.06 14.30
CA ASP A 177 -22.53 3.98 15.75
C ASP A 177 -21.65 2.80 16.18
N LEU A 178 -20.52 3.10 16.81
CA LEU A 178 -19.59 2.10 17.33
C LEU A 178 -20.03 1.54 18.69
N GLY A 179 -21.05 2.17 19.33
CA GLY A 179 -21.60 1.73 20.62
C GLY A 179 -20.55 1.80 21.74
N ASP A 180 -20.41 0.72 22.46
CA ASP A 180 -19.45 0.52 23.56
C ASP A 180 -18.13 -0.12 23.12
N LEU A 181 -17.78 -0.02 21.82
CA LEU A 181 -16.55 -0.59 21.27
C LEU A 181 -15.33 0.05 21.93
N THR A 182 -14.44 -0.76 22.48
CA THR A 182 -13.15 -0.29 23.02
C THR A 182 -12.07 -0.49 21.96
N VAL A 183 -11.36 0.59 21.60
CA VAL A 183 -10.38 0.59 20.51
C VAL A 183 -9.03 1.12 21.01
N ALA A 184 -7.94 0.46 20.66
CA ALA A 184 -6.59 1.01 20.77
C ALA A 184 -6.11 1.43 19.38
N MET A 185 -5.60 2.68 19.24
CA MET A 185 -5.15 3.21 17.94
C MET A 185 -3.72 3.73 18.03
N ASP A 186 -2.84 3.17 17.24
CA ASP A 186 -1.48 3.65 17.05
C ASP A 186 -1.43 4.55 15.80
N LEU A 187 -1.12 5.82 15.99
CA LEU A 187 -1.05 6.81 14.92
C LEU A 187 0.37 7.02 14.39
N SER A 188 1.34 6.21 14.86
CA SER A 188 2.75 6.15 14.41
C SER A 188 3.46 7.51 14.37
N ASN A 189 3.06 8.48 15.18
CA ASN A 189 3.46 9.89 15.06
C ASN A 189 3.26 10.48 13.64
N GLY A 190 2.49 9.81 12.79
CA GLY A 190 2.29 10.10 11.37
C GLY A 190 1.01 10.88 11.08
N MET A 191 0.64 10.87 9.81
CA MET A 191 -0.43 11.73 9.28
C MET A 191 -1.85 11.32 9.71
N ALA A 192 -2.06 10.12 10.27
CA ALA A 192 -3.33 9.75 10.89
C ALA A 192 -3.74 10.69 12.03
N ASN A 193 -2.79 11.40 12.64
CA ASN A 193 -3.03 12.43 13.65
C ASN A 193 -3.93 13.59 13.16
N LEU A 194 -4.03 13.82 11.85
CA LEU A 194 -4.86 14.90 11.31
C LEU A 194 -6.36 14.61 11.40
N PHE A 195 -6.76 13.34 11.51
CA PHE A 195 -8.16 12.96 11.34
C PHE A 195 -8.68 11.95 12.37
N ALA A 196 -7.79 11.17 13.02
CA ALA A 196 -8.26 10.06 13.85
C ALA A 196 -9.19 10.53 14.98
N LYS A 197 -8.78 11.53 15.75
CA LYS A 197 -9.59 12.08 16.85
C LYS A 197 -10.88 12.77 16.35
N GLU A 198 -10.83 13.38 15.18
CA GLU A 198 -11.98 14.03 14.56
C GLU A 198 -13.06 13.04 14.06
N ILE A 199 -12.65 11.84 13.69
CA ILE A 199 -13.54 10.79 13.18
C ILE A 199 -14.02 9.87 14.29
N PHE A 200 -13.11 9.42 15.17
CA PHE A 200 -13.42 8.39 16.17
C PHE A 200 -13.71 8.95 17.55
N GLY A 201 -13.46 10.26 17.77
CA GLY A 201 -13.66 10.92 19.05
C GLY A 201 -12.51 10.73 20.03
N THR A 202 -12.73 11.21 21.26
CA THR A 202 -11.77 11.17 22.37
C THR A 202 -12.40 10.61 23.63
N ASP A 203 -13.41 9.77 23.50
CA ASP A 203 -14.11 9.14 24.61
C ASP A 203 -13.20 8.10 25.31
N ASP A 204 -13.49 7.77 26.55
CA ASP A 204 -12.67 6.91 27.40
C ASP A 204 -12.45 5.49 26.84
N ASN A 205 -13.23 5.08 25.86
CA ASN A 205 -13.09 3.79 25.19
C ASN A 205 -12.21 3.83 23.92
N ILE A 206 -11.66 5.01 23.55
CA ILE A 206 -10.71 5.14 22.44
C ILE A 206 -9.33 5.52 23.00
N HIS A 207 -8.39 4.60 22.93
CA HIS A 207 -7.05 4.74 23.49
C HIS A 207 -6.03 5.00 22.38
N TYR A 208 -5.51 6.23 22.33
CA TYR A 208 -4.52 6.61 21.33
C TYR A 208 -3.08 6.40 21.81
N LEU A 209 -2.21 5.93 20.90
CA LEU A 209 -0.76 5.85 21.06
C LEU A 209 -0.10 6.72 19.98
N PHE A 210 1.01 7.36 20.37
CA PHE A 210 1.86 8.14 19.46
C PHE A 210 1.05 9.17 18.64
N ASP A 211 0.14 9.84 19.34
CA ASP A 211 -0.91 10.71 18.82
C ASP A 211 -0.48 12.18 18.67
N THR A 212 0.80 12.39 18.36
CA THR A 212 1.40 13.68 18.04
C THR A 212 2.20 13.58 16.75
N LEU A 213 2.08 14.58 15.86
CA LEU A 213 2.88 14.63 14.64
C LEU A 213 4.36 14.84 14.98
N ASP A 214 5.20 13.89 14.57
CA ASP A 214 6.65 14.01 14.68
C ASP A 214 7.35 13.20 13.57
N GLY A 215 7.84 13.91 12.54
CA GLY A 215 8.50 13.30 11.39
C GLY A 215 9.84 12.62 11.66
N ARG A 216 10.29 12.60 12.93
CA ARG A 216 11.44 11.79 13.39
C ARG A 216 11.02 10.37 13.79
N PHE A 217 9.72 10.12 13.95
CA PHE A 217 9.14 8.83 14.38
C PHE A 217 9.81 8.25 15.63
N PRO A 218 9.78 8.97 16.79
CA PRO A 218 10.64 8.65 17.94
C PRO A 218 10.27 7.37 18.66
N ASN A 219 9.08 6.82 18.47
CA ASN A 219 8.59 5.64 19.19
C ASN A 219 8.87 4.33 18.45
N HIS A 220 8.58 4.28 17.17
CA HIS A 220 8.93 3.21 16.24
C HIS A 220 8.93 3.72 14.81
N GLU A 221 9.56 2.99 13.90
CA GLU A 221 9.44 3.26 12.46
C GLU A 221 7.96 3.17 12.04
N PRO A 222 7.47 4.06 11.17
CA PRO A 222 6.07 4.11 10.79
C PRO A 222 5.69 2.99 9.78
N ASN A 223 6.15 1.78 10.07
CA ASN A 223 5.96 0.60 9.22
C ASN A 223 5.30 -0.55 10.00
N PRO A 224 3.98 -0.69 9.92
CA PRO A 224 3.25 -1.72 10.65
C PRO A 224 3.43 -3.14 10.09
N LEU A 225 4.16 -3.34 8.99
CA LEU A 225 4.56 -4.67 8.52
C LEU A 225 5.73 -5.27 9.32
N ILE A 226 6.45 -4.45 10.05
CA ILE A 226 7.53 -4.90 10.93
C ILE A 226 6.91 -5.23 12.30
N GLU A 227 6.88 -6.51 12.65
CA GLU A 227 6.21 -7.03 13.85
C GLU A 227 6.53 -6.25 15.12
N LYS A 228 7.82 -5.93 15.36
CA LYS A 228 8.26 -5.16 16.56
C LYS A 228 7.57 -3.79 16.68
N ASN A 229 7.16 -3.18 15.55
CA ASN A 229 6.50 -1.87 15.55
C ASN A 229 5.04 -1.97 16.02
N CYS A 230 4.46 -3.18 16.01
CA CYS A 230 3.10 -3.44 16.48
C CYS A 230 3.04 -3.79 17.99
N TYR A 231 4.16 -4.14 18.63
CA TYR A 231 4.18 -4.57 20.05
C TYR A 231 3.55 -3.55 21.01
N PRO A 232 3.78 -2.23 20.90
CA PRO A 232 3.13 -1.27 21.79
C PRO A 232 1.60 -1.29 21.66
N LEU A 233 1.08 -1.46 20.43
CA LEU A 233 -0.36 -1.59 20.19
C LEU A 233 -0.90 -2.90 20.76
N GLU A 234 -0.22 -4.03 20.55
CA GLU A 234 -0.62 -5.33 21.07
C GLU A 234 -0.69 -5.34 22.61
N GLU A 235 0.30 -4.70 23.26
CA GLU A 235 0.31 -4.53 24.70
C GLU A 235 -0.85 -3.65 25.16
N LYS A 236 -1.10 -2.53 24.47
CA LYS A 236 -2.21 -1.62 24.79
C LYS A 236 -3.56 -2.31 24.64
N VAL A 237 -3.77 -3.10 23.60
CA VAL A 237 -5.01 -3.89 23.40
C VAL A 237 -5.25 -4.80 24.61
N ARG A 238 -4.24 -5.51 25.08
CA ARG A 238 -4.34 -6.41 26.25
C ARG A 238 -4.57 -5.63 27.56
N GLU A 239 -3.86 -4.49 27.74
CA GLU A 239 -3.96 -3.63 28.91
C GLU A 239 -5.37 -3.09 29.12
N VAL A 240 -5.93 -2.46 28.07
CA VAL A 240 -7.25 -1.81 28.14
C VAL A 240 -8.40 -2.76 27.78
N LYS A 241 -8.08 -4.01 27.44
CA LYS A 241 -9.04 -5.03 26.96
C LYS A 241 -9.83 -4.52 25.75
N ALA A 242 -9.13 -3.91 24.80
CA ALA A 242 -9.75 -3.42 23.58
C ALA A 242 -10.35 -4.55 22.76
N ASP A 243 -11.44 -4.27 22.04
CA ASP A 243 -12.07 -5.19 21.10
C ASP A 243 -11.25 -5.33 19.81
N VAL A 244 -10.45 -4.31 19.50
CA VAL A 244 -9.58 -4.23 18.31
C VAL A 244 -8.47 -3.21 18.50
N GLY A 245 -7.30 -3.50 17.95
CA GLY A 245 -6.21 -2.56 17.74
C GLY A 245 -6.13 -2.11 16.28
N VAL A 246 -5.76 -0.85 16.06
CA VAL A 246 -5.60 -0.24 14.73
C VAL A 246 -4.24 0.44 14.68
N ILE A 247 -3.44 0.22 13.64
CA ILE A 247 -2.16 0.90 13.45
C ILE A 247 -2.04 1.40 12.00
N TYR A 248 -1.66 2.68 11.86
CA TYR A 248 -1.43 3.32 10.55
C TYR A 248 0.05 3.39 10.23
N ASP A 249 0.37 3.47 8.94
CA ASP A 249 1.71 3.88 8.51
C ASP A 249 1.88 5.40 8.50
N GLY A 250 3.07 5.89 8.11
CA GLY A 250 3.45 7.29 8.27
C GLY A 250 2.56 8.28 7.52
N ASP A 251 2.11 7.97 6.31
CA ASP A 251 1.24 8.82 5.48
C ASP A 251 -0.23 8.34 5.44
N ALA A 252 -0.54 7.31 6.24
CA ALA A 252 -1.88 6.81 6.51
C ALA A 252 -2.65 6.27 5.28
N ASP A 253 -1.94 5.81 4.25
CA ASP A 253 -2.53 5.07 3.14
C ASP A 253 -2.67 3.57 3.46
N ARG A 254 -1.96 3.08 4.50
CA ARG A 254 -2.07 1.71 5.04
C ARG A 254 -2.64 1.71 6.44
N VAL A 255 -3.32 0.62 6.76
CA VAL A 255 -3.76 0.32 8.11
C VAL A 255 -3.71 -1.19 8.36
N MET A 256 -3.34 -1.57 9.58
CA MET A 256 -3.33 -2.96 10.02
C MET A 256 -4.06 -3.11 11.35
N PHE A 257 -4.41 -4.34 11.68
CA PHE A 257 -5.31 -4.61 12.79
C PHE A 257 -4.74 -5.69 13.72
N VAL A 258 -5.10 -5.55 14.99
CA VAL A 258 -4.78 -6.48 16.07
C VAL A 258 -6.10 -6.93 16.69
N ASP A 259 -6.27 -8.24 16.93
CA ASP A 259 -7.48 -8.75 17.57
C ASP A 259 -7.51 -8.46 19.09
N GLU A 260 -8.62 -8.75 19.73
CA GLU A 260 -8.82 -8.52 21.17
C GLU A 260 -7.89 -9.35 22.08
N GLN A 261 -7.14 -10.28 21.52
CA GLN A 261 -6.10 -11.05 22.24
C GLN A 261 -4.71 -10.41 22.11
N GLY A 262 -4.61 -9.28 21.39
CA GLY A 262 -3.34 -8.64 21.08
C GLY A 262 -2.52 -9.43 20.07
N ARG A 263 -3.17 -10.04 19.07
CA ARG A 263 -2.52 -10.76 17.97
C ARG A 263 -2.68 -10.00 16.67
N PHE A 264 -1.58 -9.79 15.97
CA PHE A 264 -1.58 -9.19 14.63
C PHE A 264 -2.40 -10.04 13.65
N ILE A 265 -3.22 -9.38 12.84
CA ILE A 265 -4.06 -10.03 11.83
C ILE A 265 -3.44 -9.77 10.45
N SER A 266 -3.26 -10.85 9.66
CA SER A 266 -2.76 -10.71 8.30
C SER A 266 -3.68 -9.80 7.47
N PRO A 267 -3.13 -8.77 6.79
CA PRO A 267 -3.94 -7.78 6.09
C PRO A 267 -4.87 -8.35 5.00
N ASP A 268 -4.48 -9.43 4.36
CA ASP A 268 -5.32 -10.07 3.36
C ASP A 268 -6.60 -10.70 3.94
N LEU A 269 -6.58 -11.18 5.19
CA LEU A 269 -7.78 -11.66 5.87
C LEU A 269 -8.81 -10.53 6.10
N MET A 270 -8.33 -9.28 6.22
CA MET A 270 -9.21 -8.12 6.32
C MET A 270 -9.95 -7.84 5.00
N ILE A 271 -9.33 -8.15 3.84
CA ILE A 271 -10.03 -8.10 2.53
C ILE A 271 -11.26 -9.00 2.56
N ALA A 272 -11.10 -10.22 3.09
CA ALA A 272 -12.20 -11.17 3.24
C ALA A 272 -13.24 -10.69 4.26
N LEU A 273 -12.79 -10.20 5.44
CA LEU A 273 -13.68 -9.71 6.49
C LEU A 273 -14.55 -8.54 6.02
N MET A 274 -14.04 -7.65 5.17
CA MET A 274 -14.79 -6.55 4.55
C MET A 274 -15.99 -7.04 3.72
N GLY A 275 -16.02 -8.31 3.30
CA GLY A 275 -17.19 -8.94 2.68
C GLY A 275 -18.44 -8.86 3.56
N ARG A 276 -18.30 -8.86 4.90
CA ARG A 276 -19.44 -8.66 5.82
C ARG A 276 -20.10 -7.28 5.62
N TYR A 277 -19.31 -6.25 5.38
CA TYR A 277 -19.81 -4.91 5.12
C TYR A 277 -20.35 -4.77 3.69
N PHE A 278 -19.54 -5.07 2.67
CA PHE A 278 -19.96 -4.82 1.29
C PHE A 278 -21.05 -5.74 0.81
N VAL A 279 -20.92 -7.05 1.06
CA VAL A 279 -21.94 -8.04 0.62
C VAL A 279 -23.04 -8.21 1.66
N GLY A 280 -22.66 -8.46 2.92
CA GLY A 280 -23.61 -8.78 3.97
C GLY A 280 -24.55 -7.64 4.31
N GLU A 281 -24.01 -6.41 4.41
CA GLU A 281 -24.75 -5.25 4.86
C GLU A 281 -25.27 -4.38 3.70
N ARG A 282 -24.38 -4.08 2.72
CA ARG A 282 -24.73 -3.21 1.59
C ARG A 282 -25.31 -3.97 0.39
N GLY A 283 -25.30 -5.30 0.39
CA GLY A 283 -25.78 -6.13 -0.71
C GLY A 283 -24.98 -6.00 -2.01
N LEU A 284 -23.76 -5.42 -1.94
CA LEU A 284 -22.92 -5.18 -3.11
C LEU A 284 -22.14 -6.46 -3.45
N LYS A 285 -22.54 -7.09 -4.55
CA LYS A 285 -21.80 -8.20 -5.14
C LYS A 285 -21.00 -7.68 -6.32
N GLY A 286 -19.80 -8.20 -6.54
CA GLY A 286 -18.97 -7.76 -7.65
C GLY A 286 -17.54 -8.26 -7.55
N LYS A 287 -16.66 -7.62 -8.30
CA LYS A 287 -15.24 -7.99 -8.34
C LYS A 287 -14.50 -7.44 -7.12
N VAL A 288 -13.66 -8.30 -6.55
CA VAL A 288 -12.79 -8.00 -5.41
C VAL A 288 -11.35 -8.26 -5.81
N LEU A 289 -10.50 -7.26 -5.62
CA LEU A 289 -9.09 -7.34 -5.97
C LEU A 289 -8.26 -7.83 -4.79
N GLN A 290 -7.30 -8.73 -5.04
CA GLN A 290 -6.24 -9.10 -4.10
C GLN A 290 -4.90 -9.16 -4.81
N ASP A 291 -3.79 -9.00 -4.08
CA ASP A 291 -2.48 -9.20 -4.68
C ASP A 291 -2.12 -10.70 -4.77
N ILE A 292 -1.12 -11.01 -5.60
CA ILE A 292 -0.69 -12.38 -5.90
C ILE A 292 -0.17 -13.15 -4.66
N ARG A 293 0.15 -12.46 -3.55
CA ARG A 293 0.63 -13.03 -2.28
C ARG A 293 -0.49 -13.37 -1.32
N SER A 294 -1.70 -12.88 -1.56
CA SER A 294 -2.85 -13.08 -0.65
C SER A 294 -3.25 -14.53 -0.55
N SER A 295 -3.71 -14.93 0.63
CA SER A 295 -4.19 -16.27 0.93
C SER A 295 -5.30 -16.73 -0.01
N LYS A 296 -5.31 -18.03 -0.35
CA LYS A 296 -6.47 -18.67 -1.02
C LYS A 296 -7.74 -18.57 -0.20
N ALA A 297 -7.62 -18.53 1.13
CA ALA A 297 -8.74 -18.42 2.06
C ALA A 297 -9.60 -17.17 1.78
N VAL A 298 -9.03 -16.08 1.27
CA VAL A 298 -9.77 -14.87 0.89
C VAL A 298 -10.81 -15.16 -0.19
N GLY A 299 -10.38 -15.82 -1.27
CA GLY A 299 -11.27 -16.21 -2.36
C GLY A 299 -12.28 -17.29 -1.94
N GLU A 300 -11.84 -18.27 -1.15
CA GLU A 300 -12.70 -19.34 -0.64
C GLU A 300 -13.81 -18.81 0.29
N TYR A 301 -13.54 -17.71 1.01
CA TYR A 301 -14.52 -17.03 1.85
C TYR A 301 -15.49 -16.15 1.03
N LEU A 302 -14.99 -15.37 0.09
CA LEU A 302 -15.77 -14.36 -0.63
C LEU A 302 -16.56 -14.92 -1.82
N THR A 303 -16.07 -15.94 -2.51
CA THR A 303 -16.74 -16.52 -3.68
C THR A 303 -18.15 -17.09 -3.34
N PRO A 304 -18.34 -17.84 -2.24
CA PRO A 304 -19.67 -18.27 -1.83
C PRO A 304 -20.62 -17.12 -1.48
N MET A 305 -20.10 -15.94 -1.13
CA MET A 305 -20.91 -14.74 -0.89
C MET A 305 -21.36 -14.06 -2.20
N GLY A 306 -20.86 -14.54 -3.36
CA GLY A 306 -21.19 -14.02 -4.68
C GLY A 306 -20.21 -12.98 -5.21
N CYS A 307 -18.98 -12.95 -4.68
CA CYS A 307 -17.89 -12.13 -5.20
C CYS A 307 -17.10 -12.86 -6.31
N GLU A 308 -16.62 -12.11 -7.29
CA GLU A 308 -15.65 -12.56 -8.29
C GLU A 308 -14.25 -12.09 -7.90
N MET A 309 -13.33 -13.03 -7.64
CA MET A 309 -11.98 -12.69 -7.22
C MET A 309 -11.08 -12.33 -8.42
N GLN A 310 -10.31 -11.25 -8.26
CA GLN A 310 -9.30 -10.82 -9.22
C GLN A 310 -7.95 -10.75 -8.51
N THR A 311 -7.01 -11.63 -8.91
CA THR A 311 -5.64 -11.59 -8.40
C THR A 311 -4.78 -10.75 -9.34
N TRP A 312 -3.95 -9.84 -8.79
CA TRP A 312 -3.14 -8.94 -9.59
C TRP A 312 -1.73 -8.72 -9.00
N LYS A 313 -0.94 -7.90 -9.70
CA LYS A 313 0.43 -7.54 -9.31
C LYS A 313 0.45 -6.78 -8.00
N VAL A 314 1.55 -6.97 -7.25
CA VAL A 314 1.84 -6.18 -6.05
C VAL A 314 2.16 -4.73 -6.42
N GLY A 315 1.59 -3.81 -5.68
CA GLY A 315 1.91 -2.39 -5.74
C GLY A 315 0.73 -1.49 -6.05
N ARG A 316 0.65 -0.41 -5.28
CA ARG A 316 -0.47 0.54 -5.27
C ARG A 316 -0.87 1.02 -6.67
N ALA A 317 0.12 1.43 -7.48
CA ALA A 317 -0.17 1.95 -8.82
C ALA A 317 -0.85 0.91 -9.73
N PHE A 318 -0.51 -0.37 -9.56
CA PHE A 318 -1.13 -1.45 -10.33
C PHE A 318 -2.49 -1.84 -9.77
N ALA A 319 -2.62 -1.92 -8.46
CA ALA A 319 -3.85 -2.34 -7.80
C ALA A 319 -4.99 -1.33 -8.02
N ALA A 320 -4.75 -0.03 -7.79
CA ALA A 320 -5.74 1.03 -8.00
C ALA A 320 -6.20 1.09 -9.46
N LYS A 321 -5.25 1.02 -10.41
CA LYS A 321 -5.55 0.98 -11.85
C LYS A 321 -6.39 -0.24 -12.21
N LYS A 322 -6.00 -1.43 -11.71
CA LYS A 322 -6.73 -2.67 -11.99
C LYS A 322 -8.12 -2.67 -11.41
N LEU A 323 -8.30 -2.20 -10.16
CA LEU A 323 -9.61 -2.11 -9.53
C LEU A 323 -10.56 -1.22 -10.36
N ARG A 324 -10.05 -0.09 -10.90
CA ARG A 324 -10.80 0.81 -11.79
C ARG A 324 -11.16 0.14 -13.12
N GLU A 325 -10.20 -0.56 -13.75
CA GLU A 325 -10.41 -1.27 -15.01
C GLU A 325 -11.51 -2.32 -14.93
N ILE A 326 -11.59 -3.04 -13.83
CA ILE A 326 -12.58 -4.10 -13.63
C ILE A 326 -13.89 -3.62 -12.99
N ASP A 327 -14.00 -2.34 -12.66
CA ASP A 327 -15.08 -1.76 -11.83
C ASP A 327 -15.29 -2.55 -10.53
N GLY A 328 -14.17 -2.90 -9.87
CA GLY A 328 -14.18 -3.67 -8.63
C GLY A 328 -14.73 -2.86 -7.46
N VAL A 329 -15.40 -3.53 -6.52
CA VAL A 329 -16.05 -2.87 -5.39
C VAL A 329 -15.04 -2.46 -4.32
N TRP A 330 -14.15 -3.40 -3.95
CA TRP A 330 -13.02 -3.16 -3.04
C TRP A 330 -11.88 -4.12 -3.37
N GLY A 331 -10.77 -3.91 -2.74
CA GLY A 331 -9.64 -4.83 -2.79
C GLY A 331 -8.60 -4.49 -1.75
N GLY A 332 -7.50 -5.23 -1.74
CA GLY A 332 -6.39 -4.93 -0.87
C GLY A 332 -5.13 -5.71 -1.22
N GLU A 333 -4.08 -5.41 -0.47
CA GLU A 333 -2.78 -6.06 -0.58
C GLU A 333 -2.33 -6.62 0.78
N LEU A 334 -1.50 -7.63 0.74
CA LEU A 334 -0.81 -8.15 1.94
C LEU A 334 0.01 -7.05 2.66
N ALA A 335 0.32 -5.97 1.95
CA ALA A 335 1.02 -4.81 2.51
C ALA A 335 0.13 -3.85 3.31
N GLY A 336 -1.17 -4.12 3.48
CA GLY A 336 -2.10 -3.29 4.26
C GLY A 336 -2.70 -2.10 3.52
N HIS A 337 -2.56 -2.02 2.20
CA HIS A 337 -3.35 -1.13 1.36
C HIS A 337 -4.73 -1.73 1.12
N TYR A 338 -5.78 -0.90 1.24
CA TYR A 338 -7.17 -1.28 0.93
C TYR A 338 -7.77 -0.24 0.00
N TYR A 339 -8.27 -0.69 -1.14
CA TYR A 339 -8.76 0.12 -2.26
C TYR A 339 -10.28 0.06 -2.32
N PHE A 340 -10.91 1.20 -2.64
CA PHE A 340 -12.37 1.28 -2.63
C PHE A 340 -12.89 2.03 -3.85
N ARG A 341 -13.88 1.44 -4.55
CA ARG A 341 -14.61 2.14 -5.61
C ARG A 341 -15.21 3.44 -5.09
N ASP A 342 -15.80 3.41 -3.91
CA ASP A 342 -16.42 4.56 -3.26
C ASP A 342 -15.39 5.64 -2.87
N PHE A 343 -14.09 5.35 -2.93
CA PHE A 343 -12.99 6.27 -2.72
C PHE A 343 -12.11 6.40 -3.99
N PHE A 344 -12.75 6.65 -5.11
CA PHE A 344 -12.08 6.87 -6.40
C PHE A 344 -11.14 5.74 -6.83
N TYR A 345 -11.41 4.50 -6.42
CA TYR A 345 -10.55 3.31 -6.60
C TYR A 345 -9.17 3.42 -5.93
N SER A 346 -8.97 4.44 -5.09
CA SER A 346 -7.74 4.67 -4.35
C SER A 346 -7.75 3.95 -3.01
N ASP A 347 -6.56 3.82 -2.42
CA ASP A 347 -6.37 3.27 -1.09
C ASP A 347 -6.62 4.32 0.00
N SER A 348 -7.09 3.85 1.15
CA SER A 348 -7.32 4.69 2.32
C SER A 348 -7.29 3.86 3.61
N GLY A 349 -6.28 4.10 4.44
CA GLY A 349 -6.22 3.50 5.77
C GLY A 349 -7.39 3.95 6.64
N LEU A 350 -7.81 5.23 6.55
CA LEU A 350 -8.96 5.74 7.31
C LEU A 350 -10.28 5.06 6.91
N LEU A 351 -10.57 4.92 5.61
CA LEU A 351 -11.82 4.27 5.18
C LEU A 351 -11.82 2.79 5.56
N ALA A 352 -10.67 2.12 5.43
CA ALA A 352 -10.52 0.73 5.85
C ALA A 352 -10.78 0.57 7.36
N SER A 353 -10.20 1.44 8.21
CA SER A 353 -10.43 1.37 9.65
C SER A 353 -11.88 1.66 10.01
N ILE A 354 -12.54 2.65 9.39
CA ILE A 354 -13.97 2.89 9.59
C ILE A 354 -14.80 1.63 9.28
N ILE A 355 -14.55 0.99 8.14
CA ILE A 355 -15.30 -0.21 7.73
C ILE A 355 -15.04 -1.37 8.72
N ILE A 356 -13.80 -1.62 9.10
CA ILE A 356 -13.46 -2.70 10.04
C ILE A 356 -14.06 -2.41 11.42
N LEU A 357 -13.99 -1.18 11.94
CA LEU A 357 -14.59 -0.83 13.22
C LEU A 357 -16.11 -1.01 13.20
N ASN A 358 -16.79 -0.64 12.11
CA ASN A 358 -18.23 -0.94 11.93
C ASN A 358 -18.51 -2.43 12.00
N ILE A 359 -17.66 -3.27 11.38
CA ILE A 359 -17.81 -4.73 11.41
C ILE A 359 -17.58 -5.25 12.83
N VAL A 360 -16.53 -4.79 13.54
CA VAL A 360 -16.24 -5.23 14.92
C VAL A 360 -17.35 -4.82 15.86
N ALA A 361 -17.91 -3.61 15.73
CA ALA A 361 -19.05 -3.16 16.50
C ALA A 361 -20.31 -4.05 16.25
N ALA A 362 -20.52 -4.46 15.00
CA ALA A 362 -21.61 -5.39 14.66
C ALA A 362 -21.37 -6.80 15.26
N LEU A 363 -20.14 -7.30 15.19
CA LEU A 363 -19.74 -8.58 15.81
C LEU A 363 -19.97 -8.55 17.32
N LYS A 364 -19.55 -7.46 18.00
CA LYS A 364 -19.76 -7.28 19.44
C LYS A 364 -21.23 -7.32 19.81
N ARG A 365 -22.11 -6.66 19.04
CA ARG A 365 -23.57 -6.73 19.22
C ARG A 365 -24.15 -8.15 19.00
N GLU A 366 -23.49 -8.96 18.13
CA GLU A 366 -23.82 -10.39 17.94
C GLU A 366 -23.24 -11.29 19.05
N GLY A 367 -22.49 -10.74 20.02
CA GLY A 367 -21.78 -11.51 21.05
C GLY A 367 -20.55 -12.27 20.52
N LYS A 368 -20.00 -11.85 19.38
CA LYS A 368 -18.85 -12.45 18.72
C LYS A 368 -17.62 -11.55 18.83
N LYS A 369 -16.44 -12.15 18.80
CA LYS A 369 -15.14 -11.48 18.82
C LYS A 369 -14.55 -11.38 17.43
N LEU A 370 -13.60 -10.42 17.25
CA LEU A 370 -12.87 -10.27 15.99
C LEU A 370 -12.06 -11.54 15.69
N SER A 371 -11.36 -12.09 16.69
CA SER A 371 -10.57 -13.32 16.53
C SER A 371 -11.42 -14.51 16.04
N GLU A 372 -12.65 -14.63 16.49
CA GLU A 372 -13.58 -15.70 16.06
C GLU A 372 -13.99 -15.52 14.60
N ALA A 373 -14.27 -14.27 14.20
CA ALA A 373 -14.61 -13.95 12.82
C ALA A 373 -13.44 -14.24 11.87
N VAL A 374 -12.21 -13.87 12.28
CA VAL A 374 -10.98 -14.14 11.51
C VAL A 374 -10.70 -15.63 11.44
N ALA A 375 -10.83 -16.37 12.55
CA ALA A 375 -10.70 -17.84 12.58
C ALA A 375 -11.67 -18.53 11.62
N GLY A 376 -12.86 -17.96 11.40
CA GLY A 376 -13.82 -18.42 10.41
C GLY A 376 -13.35 -18.27 8.96
N ILE A 377 -12.34 -17.44 8.68
CA ILE A 377 -11.76 -17.21 7.34
C ILE A 377 -10.52 -18.09 7.14
N VAL A 378 -9.65 -18.18 8.14
CA VAL A 378 -8.35 -18.90 8.07
C VAL A 378 -8.58 -20.37 7.69
N ARG A 379 -7.81 -20.86 6.73
CA ARG A 379 -7.84 -22.26 6.23
C ARG A 379 -6.44 -22.87 6.14
N TYR A 380 -5.42 -22.06 6.17
CA TYR A 380 -4.03 -22.44 5.88
C TYR A 380 -3.09 -21.95 6.96
N GLU A 381 -2.04 -22.72 7.21
CA GLU A 381 -0.84 -22.28 7.91
C GLU A 381 0.02 -21.48 6.95
N ASN A 382 0.57 -20.35 7.38
CA ASN A 382 1.32 -19.39 6.55
C ASN A 382 2.79 -19.32 6.97
N SER A 383 3.70 -19.27 5.99
CA SER A 383 5.15 -19.19 6.25
C SER A 383 5.61 -17.78 6.68
N GLY A 384 4.79 -16.77 6.47
CA GLY A 384 5.30 -15.41 6.34
C GLY A 384 6.16 -15.25 5.08
N GLU A 385 6.63 -14.02 4.82
CA GLU A 385 7.55 -13.75 3.70
C GLU A 385 8.98 -14.14 4.09
N ILE A 386 9.57 -15.06 3.33
CA ILE A 386 10.95 -15.55 3.50
C ILE A 386 11.82 -14.88 2.44
N ASN A 387 12.91 -14.25 2.84
CA ASN A 387 13.81 -13.52 1.96
C ASN A 387 15.10 -14.31 1.71
N TYR A 388 15.45 -14.54 0.45
CA TYR A 388 16.69 -15.20 0.05
C TYR A 388 17.60 -14.25 -0.72
N ARG A 389 18.86 -14.16 -0.32
CA ARG A 389 19.91 -13.55 -1.15
C ARG A 389 20.36 -14.55 -2.19
N VAL A 390 20.18 -14.22 -3.46
CA VAL A 390 20.59 -15.07 -4.60
C VAL A 390 20.89 -14.15 -5.79
N GLU A 391 21.96 -14.47 -6.54
CA GLU A 391 22.37 -13.67 -7.70
C GLU A 391 21.45 -13.94 -8.90
N ASP A 392 21.28 -15.22 -9.27
CA ASP A 392 20.38 -15.63 -10.35
C ASP A 392 18.95 -15.83 -9.83
N LYS A 393 18.23 -14.73 -9.65
CA LYS A 393 16.84 -14.75 -9.17
C LYS A 393 15.92 -15.50 -10.13
N GLN A 394 16.09 -15.31 -11.45
CA GLN A 394 15.24 -15.95 -12.45
C GLN A 394 15.46 -17.46 -12.50
N GLY A 395 16.72 -17.91 -12.56
CA GLY A 395 17.03 -19.33 -12.52
C GLY A 395 16.56 -20.01 -11.24
N ALA A 396 16.65 -19.30 -10.09
CA ALA A 396 16.16 -19.79 -8.81
C ALA A 396 14.62 -19.97 -8.82
N MET A 397 13.87 -18.98 -9.32
CA MET A 397 12.41 -19.08 -9.47
C MET A 397 12.01 -20.24 -10.40
N ASP A 398 12.67 -20.36 -11.55
CA ASP A 398 12.39 -21.43 -12.52
C ASP A 398 12.69 -22.80 -11.92
N ALA A 399 13.77 -22.94 -11.14
CA ALA A 399 14.12 -24.19 -10.48
C ALA A 399 13.09 -24.59 -9.41
N VAL A 400 12.62 -23.64 -8.58
CA VAL A 400 11.58 -23.91 -7.58
C VAL A 400 10.28 -24.33 -8.25
N LYS A 401 9.83 -23.60 -9.28
CA LYS A 401 8.65 -23.98 -10.06
C LYS A 401 8.79 -25.38 -10.65
N ALA A 402 9.88 -25.64 -11.36
CA ALA A 402 10.11 -26.94 -12.01
C ALA A 402 10.17 -28.10 -11.00
N HIS A 403 10.80 -27.89 -9.84
CA HIS A 403 10.89 -28.90 -8.78
C HIS A 403 9.51 -29.38 -8.33
N PHE A 404 8.61 -28.45 -8.00
CA PHE A 404 7.29 -28.81 -7.47
C PHE A 404 6.30 -29.25 -8.56
N THR A 405 6.35 -28.67 -9.76
CA THR A 405 5.47 -29.08 -10.85
C THR A 405 5.85 -30.45 -11.45
N ALA A 406 7.07 -30.93 -11.21
CA ALA A 406 7.48 -32.31 -11.55
C ALA A 406 6.94 -33.35 -10.54
N GLN A 407 6.65 -32.94 -9.31
CA GLN A 407 6.14 -33.82 -8.25
C GLN A 407 4.62 -33.85 -8.20
N GLU A 408 3.99 -32.71 -8.40
CA GLU A 408 2.54 -32.53 -8.26
C GLU A 408 1.99 -31.72 -9.44
N THR A 409 0.77 -32.06 -9.91
CA THR A 409 0.09 -31.27 -10.95
C THR A 409 -0.53 -30.01 -10.32
N PRO A 410 -0.16 -28.79 -10.78
CA PRO A 410 -0.74 -27.56 -10.27
C PRO A 410 -2.25 -27.48 -10.56
N SER A 411 -3.01 -26.99 -9.60
CA SER A 411 -4.43 -26.62 -9.78
C SER A 411 -4.58 -25.22 -10.41
N ALA A 412 -3.60 -24.31 -10.19
CA ALA A 412 -3.53 -23.02 -10.84
C ALA A 412 -2.08 -22.53 -10.97
N PHE A 413 -1.83 -21.66 -11.95
CA PHE A 413 -0.52 -21.03 -12.19
C PHE A 413 -0.70 -19.60 -12.66
N MET A 414 0.07 -18.67 -12.06
CA MET A 414 0.15 -17.26 -12.44
C MET A 414 1.61 -16.82 -12.50
N ASP A 415 1.98 -16.05 -13.53
CA ASP A 415 3.37 -15.64 -13.82
C ASP A 415 3.56 -14.15 -14.11
N PHE A 416 2.57 -13.35 -13.79
CA PHE A 416 2.60 -11.92 -14.09
C PHE A 416 3.33 -11.04 -13.03
N ASP A 417 3.70 -11.61 -11.86
CA ASP A 417 4.51 -10.97 -10.81
C ASP A 417 5.27 -12.06 -10.01
N GLY A 418 6.39 -12.55 -10.59
CA GLY A 418 6.99 -13.79 -10.17
C GLY A 418 6.09 -14.98 -10.51
N TYR A 419 6.19 -16.06 -9.73
CA TYR A 419 5.35 -17.25 -9.91
C TYR A 419 4.46 -17.48 -8.69
N ARG A 420 3.15 -17.64 -8.91
CA ARG A 420 2.26 -18.27 -7.96
C ARG A 420 1.82 -19.60 -8.52
N VAL A 421 2.09 -20.68 -7.78
CA VAL A 421 1.73 -22.05 -8.14
C VAL A 421 0.85 -22.60 -7.03
N GLU A 422 -0.34 -23.06 -7.40
CA GLU A 422 -1.30 -23.61 -6.44
C GLU A 422 -1.46 -25.12 -6.66
N PHE A 423 -1.50 -25.85 -5.54
CA PHE A 423 -1.80 -27.27 -5.47
C PHE A 423 -3.06 -27.49 -4.60
N PRO A 424 -3.61 -28.67 -4.51
CA PRO A 424 -4.84 -28.92 -3.75
C PRO A 424 -4.76 -28.54 -2.27
N ASP A 425 -3.62 -28.77 -1.60
CA ASP A 425 -3.43 -28.64 -0.15
C ASP A 425 -2.38 -27.60 0.25
N TRP A 426 -1.71 -26.96 -0.71
CA TRP A 426 -0.74 -25.92 -0.50
C TRP A 426 -0.56 -25.03 -1.73
N TRP A 427 0.14 -23.88 -1.59
CA TRP A 427 0.53 -23.02 -2.69
C TRP A 427 1.76 -22.20 -2.29
N PHE A 428 2.45 -21.64 -3.28
CA PHE A 428 3.52 -20.69 -3.04
C PHE A 428 3.50 -19.53 -4.04
N ASN A 429 4.05 -18.39 -3.60
CA ASN A 429 4.49 -17.29 -4.45
C ASN A 429 5.99 -17.10 -4.30
N ILE A 430 6.72 -16.99 -5.41
CA ILE A 430 8.14 -16.68 -5.44
C ILE A 430 8.37 -15.56 -6.44
N ARG A 431 9.02 -14.48 -6.01
CA ARG A 431 9.18 -13.27 -6.82
C ARG A 431 10.43 -12.47 -6.44
N PRO A 432 11.05 -11.71 -7.39
CA PRO A 432 12.08 -10.76 -7.02
C PRO A 432 11.44 -9.62 -6.19
N SER A 433 12.19 -9.08 -5.23
CA SER A 433 11.80 -7.82 -4.59
C SER A 433 11.96 -6.67 -5.59
N ASN A 434 11.01 -5.75 -5.62
CA ASN A 434 11.06 -4.55 -6.47
C ASN A 434 11.93 -3.42 -5.87
N THR A 435 12.34 -3.56 -4.61
CA THR A 435 13.05 -2.50 -3.85
C THR A 435 14.35 -2.97 -3.21
N GLU A 436 14.57 -4.29 -3.13
CA GLU A 436 15.68 -4.89 -2.38
C GLU A 436 16.34 -6.04 -3.18
N PRO A 437 17.59 -6.38 -2.93
CA PRO A 437 18.31 -7.44 -3.68
C PRO A 437 17.90 -8.87 -3.24
N TYR A 438 16.63 -9.07 -2.87
CA TYR A 438 16.13 -10.35 -2.40
C TYR A 438 15.20 -11.03 -3.41
N LEU A 439 15.20 -12.37 -3.35
CA LEU A 439 14.14 -13.24 -3.84
C LEU A 439 13.20 -13.52 -2.68
N ARG A 440 11.93 -13.19 -2.81
CA ARG A 440 10.90 -13.35 -1.77
C ARG A 440 10.09 -14.61 -2.04
N PHE A 441 9.94 -15.42 -1.02
CA PHE A 441 9.12 -16.62 -1.04
C PHE A 441 8.07 -16.56 0.05
N LEU A 442 6.84 -16.95 -0.28
CA LEU A 442 5.75 -17.11 0.65
C LEU A 442 5.00 -18.38 0.28
N CYS A 443 4.64 -19.20 1.24
CA CYS A 443 3.79 -20.36 1.01
C CYS A 443 2.77 -20.55 2.11
N GLU A 444 1.69 -21.24 1.78
CA GLU A 444 0.67 -21.71 2.68
C GLU A 444 0.37 -23.18 2.45
N ALA A 445 0.03 -23.89 3.52
CA ALA A 445 -0.40 -25.28 3.45
C ALA A 445 -1.55 -25.53 4.44
N THR A 446 -2.32 -26.58 4.18
CA THR A 446 -3.46 -26.98 5.04
C THR A 446 -3.03 -27.50 6.42
N THR A 447 -1.76 -27.92 6.56
CA THR A 447 -1.19 -28.37 7.84
C THR A 447 0.20 -27.79 8.05
N ARG A 448 0.60 -27.66 9.31
CA ARG A 448 1.91 -27.14 9.71
C ARG A 448 3.05 -28.04 9.27
N GLU A 449 2.84 -29.35 9.29
CA GLU A 449 3.81 -30.35 8.82
C GLU A 449 4.10 -30.18 7.33
N ARG A 450 3.03 -30.03 6.52
CA ARG A 450 3.15 -29.79 5.07
C ARG A 450 3.84 -28.48 4.77
N LEU A 451 3.51 -27.41 5.53
CA LEU A 451 4.16 -26.12 5.40
C LEU A 451 5.66 -26.22 5.66
N GLN A 452 6.06 -26.86 6.76
CA GLN A 452 7.48 -27.02 7.13
C GLN A 452 8.25 -27.89 6.13
N GLU A 453 7.64 -28.97 5.63
CA GLU A 453 8.18 -29.82 4.57
C GLU A 453 8.52 -28.98 3.33
N LYS A 454 7.57 -28.17 2.84
CA LYS A 454 7.75 -27.37 1.62
C LYS A 454 8.78 -26.25 1.81
N ILE A 455 8.83 -25.61 2.97
CA ILE A 455 9.87 -24.63 3.29
C ILE A 455 11.25 -25.30 3.28
N ALA A 456 11.40 -26.47 3.89
CA ALA A 456 12.67 -27.19 3.94
C ALA A 456 13.16 -27.64 2.53
N GLU A 457 12.23 -28.06 1.66
CA GLU A 457 12.56 -28.40 0.28
C GLU A 457 13.07 -27.18 -0.50
N VAL A 458 12.45 -26.01 -0.34
CA VAL A 458 12.88 -24.75 -0.99
C VAL A 458 14.24 -24.31 -0.45
N ASP A 459 14.45 -24.35 0.87
CA ASP A 459 15.74 -24.02 1.50
C ASP A 459 16.89 -24.89 0.95
N SER A 460 16.71 -26.20 0.91
CA SER A 460 17.71 -27.13 0.37
C SER A 460 17.98 -26.84 -1.11
N LEU A 461 16.93 -26.73 -1.92
CA LEU A 461 17.05 -26.48 -3.36
C LEU A 461 17.80 -25.17 -3.67
N LEU A 462 17.41 -24.08 -2.99
CA LEU A 462 18.01 -22.77 -3.24
C LEU A 462 19.44 -22.67 -2.70
N SER A 463 19.71 -23.25 -1.52
CA SER A 463 21.05 -23.30 -0.94
C SER A 463 22.01 -24.13 -1.78
N GLU A 464 21.62 -25.36 -2.16
CA GLU A 464 22.48 -26.30 -2.85
C GLU A 464 22.78 -25.90 -4.30
N ARG A 465 21.76 -25.36 -5.01
CA ARG A 465 21.90 -25.07 -6.45
C ARG A 465 22.29 -23.63 -6.74
N PHE A 466 21.98 -22.69 -5.87
CA PHE A 466 22.17 -21.26 -6.11
C PHE A 466 22.99 -20.57 -5.02
N GLY A 467 23.42 -21.30 -3.98
CA GLY A 467 24.16 -20.72 -2.86
C GLY A 467 23.36 -19.66 -2.09
N ALA A 468 22.02 -19.74 -2.15
CA ALA A 468 21.16 -18.78 -1.52
C ALA A 468 21.29 -18.80 0.01
N LYS A 469 21.12 -17.63 0.63
CA LYS A 469 21.13 -17.44 2.10
C LYS A 469 19.87 -16.72 2.51
N ARG A 470 19.26 -17.15 3.59
CA ARG A 470 18.18 -16.42 4.27
C ARG A 470 18.68 -15.13 4.91
#